data_2b198d93295776e7871439f9cfe6c735
#
_entry.id   2b198d93295776e7871439f9cfe6c735
#
_cell.length_a   1.000
_cell.length_b   1.000
_cell.length_c   1.000
_cell.angle_alpha   90.00
_cell.angle_beta   90.00
_cell.angle_gamma   90.00
#
_symmetry.space_group_name_H-M   'P 1'
#
loop_
_entity.id
_entity.type
_entity.pdbx_description
1 polymer ?
#
loop_
_entity_poly.entity_id
_entity_poly.type
_entity_poly.pdbx_seq_one_letter_code
_entity_poly.pdbx_strand_id
1 'polypeptide(L)'
;MSVVRYHLIFKGQVQGVGFRFTAQRIARKYRITGWVRNNPDWTVEVMAEGEKEKLDLFLEEIKDYFKGYISDYELKISEASGEFRDFQIVFY
;
A
#
# COMPACT_ATOMS: atom_id res chain seq x y z
N MET A 1 5.25 20.39 4.86
CA MET A 1 5.24 18.99 4.41
C MET A 1 3.83 18.45 4.51
N SER A 2 3.38 17.80 3.44
CA SER A 2 2.00 17.36 3.35
C SER A 2 1.86 15.91 3.75
N VAL A 3 1.05 15.64 4.76
CA VAL A 3 0.67 14.27 5.12
C VAL A 3 -0.68 13.99 4.47
N VAL A 4 -0.74 12.94 3.68
CA VAL A 4 -1.94 12.59 2.92
C VAL A 4 -2.25 11.11 3.05
N ARG A 5 -3.38 10.70 2.51
CA ARG A 5 -3.80 9.29 2.45
C ARG A 5 -3.79 8.83 1.01
N TYR A 6 -3.16 7.67 0.78
CA TYR A 6 -3.26 6.93 -0.47
C TYR A 6 -4.13 5.69 -0.23
N HIS A 7 -5.17 5.58 -1.02
CA HIS A 7 -5.98 4.36 -1.07
C HIS A 7 -5.68 3.68 -2.40
N LEU A 8 -5.15 2.47 -2.33
CA LEU A 8 -4.65 1.74 -3.49
C LEU A 8 -5.36 0.40 -3.61
N ILE A 9 -5.71 0.05 -4.86
CA ILE A 9 -6.20 -1.29 -5.20
C ILE A 9 -5.27 -1.82 -6.27
N PHE A 10 -4.54 -2.90 -5.98
CA PHE A 10 -3.64 -3.54 -6.93
C PHE A 10 -4.32 -4.75 -7.54
N LYS A 11 -4.22 -4.87 -8.87
CA LYS A 11 -4.83 -5.93 -9.68
C LYS A 11 -3.74 -6.76 -10.34
N GLY A 12 -4.06 -8.01 -10.65
CA GLY A 12 -3.13 -8.93 -11.29
C GLY A 12 -2.89 -10.15 -10.43
N GLN A 13 -1.71 -10.74 -10.54
CA GLN A 13 -1.30 -11.89 -9.74
C GLN A 13 -0.63 -11.40 -8.45
N VAL A 14 -1.42 -10.71 -7.61
CA VAL A 14 -0.89 -10.01 -6.44
C VAL A 14 -1.10 -10.75 -5.13
N GLN A 15 -1.91 -11.81 -5.13
CA GLN A 15 -2.09 -12.66 -3.95
C GLN A 15 -1.23 -13.92 -4.05
N GLY A 16 -0.73 -14.38 -2.91
CA GLY A 16 0.09 -15.60 -2.88
C GLY A 16 1.54 -15.40 -3.32
N VAL A 17 2.00 -14.14 -3.40
CA VAL A 17 3.36 -13.81 -3.86
C VAL A 17 4.15 -13.01 -2.82
N GLY A 18 3.66 -12.95 -1.58
CA GLY A 18 4.31 -12.21 -0.51
C GLY A 18 4.06 -10.71 -0.54
N PHE A 19 3.00 -10.29 -1.22
CA PHE A 19 2.71 -8.86 -1.41
C PHE A 19 2.52 -8.13 -0.08
N ARG A 20 1.71 -8.69 0.82
CA ARG A 20 1.38 -8.03 2.10
C ARG A 20 2.61 -7.83 2.98
N PHE A 21 3.47 -8.84 3.09
CA PHE A 21 4.70 -8.73 3.86
C PHE A 21 5.64 -7.70 3.28
N THR A 22 5.79 -7.69 1.97
CA THR A 22 6.68 -6.75 1.28
C THR A 22 6.16 -5.33 1.43
N ALA A 23 4.85 -5.14 1.26
CA ALA A 23 4.23 -3.82 1.42
C ALA A 23 4.43 -3.29 2.84
N GLN A 24 4.23 -4.14 3.85
CA GLN A 24 4.46 -3.76 5.25
C GLN A 24 5.91 -3.36 5.50
N ARG A 25 6.85 -4.13 4.98
CA ARG A 25 8.28 -3.84 5.13
C ARG A 25 8.65 -2.49 4.52
N ILE A 26 8.18 -2.24 3.31
CA ILE A 26 8.47 -0.98 2.62
C ILE A 26 7.79 0.19 3.33
N ALA A 27 6.54 0.01 3.77
CA ALA A 27 5.82 1.06 4.48
C ALA A 27 6.56 1.47 5.77
N ARG A 28 7.03 0.49 6.53
CA ARG A 28 7.76 0.76 7.77
C ARG A 28 9.08 1.47 7.51
N LYS A 29 9.75 1.15 6.42
CA LYS A 29 10.98 1.83 6.02
C LYS A 29 10.76 3.33 5.84
N TYR A 30 9.62 3.72 5.29
CA TYR A 30 9.29 5.11 5.03
C TYR A 30 8.40 5.75 6.10
N ARG A 31 8.19 5.05 7.23
CA ARG A 31 7.36 5.54 8.34
C ARG A 31 5.92 5.83 7.89
N ILE A 32 5.40 5.00 7.01
CA ILE A 32 4.03 5.06 6.53
C ILE A 32 3.18 4.21 7.46
N THR A 33 2.00 4.72 7.80
CA THR A 33 1.03 4.02 8.64
C THR A 33 -0.17 3.60 7.80
N GLY A 34 -0.93 2.61 8.28
CA GLY A 34 -2.11 2.13 7.57
C GLY A 34 -2.22 0.61 7.61
N TRP A 35 -2.70 0.04 6.50
CA TRP A 35 -2.88 -1.40 6.43
C TRP A 35 -2.87 -1.90 4.99
N VAL A 36 -2.65 -3.20 4.85
CA VAL A 36 -2.73 -3.93 3.58
C VAL A 36 -3.52 -5.22 3.81
N ARG A 37 -4.37 -5.58 2.86
CA ARG A 37 -5.16 -6.81 2.93
C ARG A 37 -5.42 -7.41 1.56
N ASN A 38 -5.63 -8.73 1.54
CA ASN A 38 -6.15 -9.42 0.36
C ASN A 38 -7.68 -9.29 0.36
N ASN A 39 -8.25 -8.96 -0.79
CA ASN A 39 -9.70 -8.90 -0.97
C ASN A 39 -10.22 -10.20 -1.60
N PRO A 40 -11.52 -10.52 -1.44
CA PRO A 40 -12.11 -11.73 -2.03
C PRO A 40 -12.06 -11.76 -3.56
N ASP A 41 -11.96 -10.61 -4.21
CA ASP A 41 -11.90 -10.50 -5.67
C ASP A 41 -10.48 -10.61 -6.22
N TRP A 42 -9.54 -11.13 -5.41
CA TRP A 42 -8.13 -11.35 -5.78
C TRP A 42 -7.28 -10.08 -5.88
N THR A 43 -7.86 -8.91 -5.58
CA THR A 43 -7.07 -7.68 -5.49
C THR A 43 -6.40 -7.58 -4.13
N VAL A 44 -5.38 -6.69 -4.04
CA VAL A 44 -4.77 -6.31 -2.77
C VAL A 44 -5.07 -4.84 -2.53
N GLU A 45 -5.59 -4.55 -1.37
CA GLU A 45 -5.98 -3.19 -1.00
C GLU A 45 -5.03 -2.63 0.04
N VAL A 46 -4.61 -1.37 -0.16
CA VAL A 46 -3.71 -0.68 0.74
C VAL A 46 -4.32 0.65 1.13
N MET A 47 -4.35 0.92 2.43
CA MET A 47 -4.65 2.24 2.97
C MET A 47 -3.39 2.75 3.62
N ALA A 48 -2.82 3.83 3.11
CA ALA A 48 -1.51 4.30 3.55
C ALA A 48 -1.53 5.79 3.83
N GLU A 49 -0.97 6.20 4.96
CA GLU A 49 -0.87 7.61 5.33
C GLU A 49 0.58 7.96 5.65
N GLY A 50 0.99 9.14 5.23
CA GLY A 50 2.33 9.62 5.46
C GLY A 50 2.61 10.85 4.62
N GLU A 51 3.86 11.28 4.64
CA GLU A 51 4.30 12.37 3.77
C GLU A 51 4.18 11.94 2.32
N LYS A 52 3.66 12.81 1.48
CA LYS A 52 3.39 12.50 0.09
C LYS A 52 4.63 11.97 -0.63
N GLU A 53 5.79 12.58 -0.38
CA GLU A 53 7.04 12.13 -1.01
C GLU A 53 7.39 10.70 -0.62
N LYS A 54 7.15 10.32 0.64
CA LYS A 54 7.40 8.96 1.12
C LYS A 54 6.41 7.98 0.53
N LEU A 55 5.14 8.38 0.40
CA LEU A 55 4.12 7.54 -0.23
C LEU A 55 4.44 7.29 -1.70
N ASP A 56 4.97 8.29 -2.40
CA ASP A 56 5.38 8.12 -3.80
C ASP A 56 6.53 7.12 -3.92
N LEU A 57 7.51 7.19 -3.01
CA LEU A 57 8.62 6.22 -2.97
C LEU A 57 8.12 4.82 -2.64
N PHE A 58 7.21 4.71 -1.69
CA PHE A 58 6.57 3.45 -1.31
C PHE A 58 5.89 2.80 -2.53
N LEU A 59 5.08 3.57 -3.25
CA LEU A 59 4.39 3.07 -4.45
C LEU A 59 5.38 2.62 -5.52
N GLU A 60 6.41 3.42 -5.78
CA GLU A 60 7.43 3.06 -6.78
C GLU A 60 8.16 1.77 -6.42
N GLU A 61 8.51 1.58 -5.15
CA GLU A 61 9.17 0.34 -4.73
C GLU A 61 8.26 -0.87 -4.86
N ILE A 62 6.97 -0.71 -4.54
CA ILE A 62 6.00 -1.80 -4.71
C ILE A 62 5.88 -2.17 -6.19
N LYS A 63 5.74 -1.17 -7.06
CA LYS A 63 5.62 -1.40 -8.51
C LYS A 63 6.86 -2.10 -9.06
N ASP A 64 8.02 -1.70 -8.59
CA ASP A 64 9.28 -2.29 -9.02
C ASP A 64 9.43 -3.72 -8.54
N TYR A 65 9.14 -3.96 -7.27
CA TYR A 65 9.29 -5.28 -6.66
C TYR A 65 8.35 -6.30 -7.31
N PHE A 66 7.13 -5.90 -7.60
CA PHE A 66 6.11 -6.78 -8.17
C PHE A 66 5.89 -6.55 -9.66
N LYS A 67 6.89 -6.04 -10.35
CA LYS A 67 6.87 -5.91 -11.80
C LYS A 67 6.61 -7.28 -12.43
N GLY A 68 5.62 -7.34 -13.30
CA GLY A 68 5.19 -8.60 -13.91
C GLY A 68 4.07 -9.30 -13.16
N TYR A 69 3.80 -8.91 -11.91
CA TYR A 69 2.67 -9.44 -11.15
C TYR A 69 1.52 -8.45 -11.09
N ILE A 70 1.81 -7.16 -10.99
CA ILE A 70 0.79 -6.11 -11.01
C ILE A 70 0.41 -5.83 -12.45
N SER A 71 -0.86 -6.06 -12.81
CA SER A 71 -1.36 -5.74 -14.14
C SER A 71 -1.89 -4.30 -14.21
N ASP A 72 -2.41 -3.78 -13.09
CA ASP A 72 -2.97 -2.44 -13.02
C ASP A 72 -3.14 -2.06 -11.55
N TYR A 73 -3.37 -0.78 -11.29
CA TYR A 73 -3.72 -0.33 -9.94
C TYR A 73 -4.55 0.94 -10.01
N GLU A 74 -5.31 1.17 -8.94
CA GLU A 74 -6.10 2.39 -8.76
C GLU A 74 -5.54 3.14 -7.57
N LEU A 75 -5.46 4.44 -7.66
CA LEU A 75 -4.99 5.30 -6.58
C LEU A 75 -5.99 6.43 -6.36
N LYS A 76 -6.40 6.60 -5.11
CA LYS A 76 -7.20 7.74 -4.68
C LYS A 76 -6.44 8.45 -3.56
N ILE A 77 -6.23 9.75 -3.72
CA ILE A 77 -5.52 10.58 -2.75
C ILE A 77 -6.54 11.41 -1.98
N SER A 78 -6.41 11.44 -0.67
CA SER A 78 -7.30 12.22 0.20
C SER A 78 -6.53 12.71 1.43
N GLU A 79 -7.22 13.40 2.32
CA GLU A 79 -6.62 13.87 3.56
C GLU A 79 -6.30 12.70 4.49
N ALA A 80 -5.18 12.81 5.19
CA ALA A 80 -4.83 11.84 6.21
C ALA A 80 -5.75 11.99 7.42
N SER A 81 -6.12 10.86 8.01
CA SER A 81 -6.96 10.85 9.22
C SER A 81 -6.14 10.96 10.50
N GLY A 82 -4.89 10.50 10.47
CA GLY A 82 -4.06 10.40 11.66
C GLY A 82 -4.45 9.26 12.59
N GLU A 83 -5.34 8.37 12.16
CA GLU A 83 -5.87 7.31 13.02
C GLU A 83 -4.96 6.10 13.16
N PHE A 84 -3.98 5.95 12.27
CA PHE A 84 -3.11 4.78 12.27
C PHE A 84 -1.83 5.04 13.05
N ARG A 85 -1.34 4.03 13.77
CA ARG A 85 -0.09 4.13 14.56
C ARG A 85 1.05 3.32 13.97
N ASP A 86 0.74 2.36 13.10
CA ASP A 86 1.70 1.46 12.49
C ASP A 86 1.13 1.01 11.15
N PHE A 87 1.87 0.17 10.44
CA PHE A 87 1.39 -0.43 9.21
C PHE A 87 1.12 -1.91 9.46
N GLN A 88 -0.14 -2.30 9.34
CA GLN A 88 -0.60 -3.63 9.71
C GLN A 88 -1.04 -4.43 8.50
N ILE A 89 -0.84 -5.76 8.60
CA ILE A 89 -1.50 -6.70 7.69
C ILE A 89 -2.83 -7.05 8.34
N VAL A 90 -3.91 -6.80 7.61
CA VAL A 90 -5.25 -7.08 8.14
C VAL A 90 -5.93 -8.11 7.26
N PHE A 91 -7.00 -8.70 7.76
CA PHE A 91 -7.75 -9.73 7.05
C PHE A 91 -9.15 -9.21 6.75
N TYR A 92 -9.64 -9.62 5.59
CA TYR A 92 -10.96 -9.20 5.13
C TYR A 92 -12.07 -9.69 6.04
#